data_159acde8a97e005c9311cdc1cf5df8bc
#
_entry.id   159acde8a97e005c9311cdc1cf5df8bc
#
_cell.length_a   1.000
_cell.length_b   1.000
_cell.length_c   1.000
_cell.angle_alpha   90.00
_cell.angle_beta   90.00
_cell.angle_gamma   90.00
#
_symmetry.space_group_name_H-M   'P 1'
#
loop_
_entity.id
_entity.type
_entity.pdbx_description
1 polymer ?
#
loop_
_entity_poly.entity_id
_entity_poly.type
_entity_poly.pdbx_seq_one_letter_code
_entity_poly.pdbx_strand_id
1 'polypeptide(L)'
;EIWEYAKADTLKGEYMLRRGKDALKLKLKEGSMRIGQKNYTVSKLTERTLPDYPTKDESDFLDNGNVGGKVTLRGRIVNVPKGHEDRVSISIPDPLQTIFDNELPIECDSLGRFELDIELANTGVVRMLWAKLILTPGETYFISMDGQTGQTFVMGRDSRLSNELLTHDTPYYKVKSSDFDKKSDAELMEAVEKDYERVKEIWMTTEQASPMLSKRYRLLSRWQWKMGAAYSLVQRRYDSPDVRKSDDGQLWQWLRDSVFSDIARPYTLVQDDLAYTFDNYTSELLKPRNSGGYSFEFIEEAINIAEERNQADKDSLAILSQSMNDYRSKVNGGTPDSLLSDHPFHALIRQMFANGTPLMQIIKSTEPNERILLKNIPRVRDLDLSEELKQLSQAVAIYSQLEQMHGPLSDALRKVLDETVMPPYYRDRILMRSKYFADLAAKMKRGNGCLMPNEPLADLKDGKEIMDWILEPYRGRIVYLDIWGTWCVPCKANLKQFTKPLHQKLRDLPVTYLYLCNNSSDKAWASAIAEYEL
;
A
#
# COMPACT_ATOMS: atom_id res chain seq x y z
N GLU A 1 -29.76 10.85 0.41
CA GLU A 1 -30.95 10.06 0.00
C GLU A 1 -31.09 10.07 -1.53
N ILE A 2 -31.37 8.93 -2.12
CA ILE A 2 -31.59 8.78 -3.57
C ILE A 2 -33.08 8.80 -3.84
N TRP A 3 -33.49 9.72 -4.69
CA TRP A 3 -34.86 9.86 -5.15
C TRP A 3 -34.92 9.62 -6.65
N GLU A 4 -35.84 8.77 -7.08
CA GLU A 4 -36.02 8.44 -8.48
C GLU A 4 -36.98 9.42 -9.15
N TYR A 5 -36.65 9.73 -10.39
CA TYR A 5 -37.53 10.52 -11.23
C TYR A 5 -38.80 9.75 -11.58
N ALA A 6 -39.96 10.28 -11.22
CA ALA A 6 -41.24 9.63 -11.47
C ALA A 6 -42.08 10.35 -12.55
N LYS A 7 -42.08 11.67 -12.58
CA LYS A 7 -42.89 12.48 -13.51
C LYS A 7 -42.37 13.90 -13.60
N ALA A 8 -42.46 14.53 -14.79
CA ALA A 8 -42.23 15.96 -14.96
C ALA A 8 -43.35 16.63 -15.77
N ASP A 9 -43.61 17.87 -15.40
CA ASP A 9 -44.21 18.85 -16.28
C ASP A 9 -43.17 19.96 -16.54
N THR A 10 -42.41 19.78 -17.59
CA THR A 10 -41.29 20.67 -17.93
C THR A 10 -41.75 22.08 -18.28
N LEU A 11 -42.99 22.24 -18.80
CA LEU A 11 -43.56 23.54 -19.11
C LEU A 11 -43.85 24.37 -17.85
N LYS A 12 -44.22 23.67 -16.76
CA LYS A 12 -44.47 24.32 -15.47
C LYS A 12 -43.26 24.27 -14.53
N GLY A 13 -42.17 23.62 -14.94
CA GLY A 13 -41.02 23.39 -14.09
C GLY A 13 -41.34 22.52 -12.86
N GLU A 14 -42.34 21.64 -12.94
CA GLU A 14 -42.76 20.78 -11.84
C GLU A 14 -42.26 19.36 -12.04
N TYR A 15 -41.60 18.81 -11.01
CA TYR A 15 -41.04 17.48 -11.02
C TYR A 15 -41.52 16.67 -9.82
N MET A 16 -41.70 15.39 -10.01
CA MET A 16 -42.00 14.47 -8.93
C MET A 16 -40.92 13.39 -8.87
N LEU A 17 -40.31 13.27 -7.71
CA LEU A 17 -39.37 12.20 -7.38
C LEU A 17 -40.04 11.21 -6.43
N ARG A 18 -39.65 9.95 -6.47
CA ARG A 18 -40.12 8.91 -5.58
C ARG A 18 -38.96 8.16 -4.90
N ARG A 19 -39.21 7.75 -3.67
CA ARG A 19 -38.35 6.83 -2.91
C ARG A 19 -39.25 5.81 -2.25
N GLY A 20 -39.38 4.65 -2.86
CA GLY A 20 -40.35 3.66 -2.44
C GLY A 20 -41.80 4.24 -2.43
N LYS A 21 -42.42 4.35 -1.25
CA LYS A 21 -43.75 4.92 -1.09
C LYS A 21 -43.79 6.44 -0.96
N ASP A 22 -42.66 7.04 -0.68
CA ASP A 22 -42.53 8.50 -0.51
C ASP A 22 -42.51 9.21 -1.84
N ALA A 23 -43.13 10.40 -1.91
CA ALA A 23 -43.11 11.27 -3.09
C ALA A 23 -42.67 12.67 -2.71
N LEU A 24 -41.75 13.24 -3.48
CA LEU A 24 -41.23 14.59 -3.31
C LEU A 24 -41.60 15.42 -4.53
N LYS A 25 -42.34 16.53 -4.33
CA LYS A 25 -42.65 17.48 -5.36
C LYS A 25 -41.63 18.60 -5.35
N LEU A 26 -41.06 18.87 -6.53
CA LEU A 26 -40.09 19.92 -6.73
C LEU A 26 -40.68 20.95 -7.70
N LYS A 27 -40.35 22.21 -7.48
CA LYS A 27 -40.64 23.29 -8.43
C LYS A 27 -39.35 23.99 -8.79
N LEU A 28 -38.96 23.87 -10.07
CA LEU A 28 -37.79 24.51 -10.64
C LEU A 28 -38.21 25.85 -11.30
N LYS A 29 -37.60 26.93 -10.86
CA LYS A 29 -37.62 28.22 -11.53
C LYS A 29 -36.19 28.62 -11.81
N GLU A 30 -35.95 29.51 -12.78
CA GLU A 30 -34.64 29.97 -13.21
C GLU A 30 -33.60 29.99 -12.07
N GLY A 31 -32.63 29.04 -12.13
CA GLY A 31 -31.54 28.94 -11.18
C GLY A 31 -31.90 28.57 -9.74
N SER A 32 -33.17 28.31 -9.42
CA SER A 32 -33.61 27.91 -8.08
C SER A 32 -34.59 26.74 -8.08
N MET A 33 -34.48 25.88 -7.09
CA MET A 33 -35.39 24.77 -6.86
C MET A 33 -36.00 24.85 -5.47
N ARG A 34 -37.33 24.79 -5.42
CA ARG A 34 -38.05 24.74 -4.14
C ARG A 34 -38.43 23.32 -3.75
N ILE A 35 -38.01 22.93 -2.54
CA ILE A 35 -38.37 21.66 -1.91
C ILE A 35 -39.07 21.98 -0.57
N GLY A 36 -40.36 21.76 -0.52
CA GLY A 36 -41.15 22.17 0.64
C GLY A 36 -41.09 23.70 0.84
N GLN A 37 -40.56 24.12 1.99
CA GLN A 37 -40.39 25.54 2.33
C GLN A 37 -38.98 26.10 2.03
N LYS A 38 -38.03 25.24 1.62
CA LYS A 38 -36.63 25.63 1.37
C LYS A 38 -36.37 25.84 -0.12
N ASN A 39 -35.61 26.89 -0.43
CA ASN A 39 -35.10 27.14 -1.76
C ASN A 39 -33.64 26.75 -1.84
N TYR A 40 -33.27 26.12 -2.96
CA TYR A 40 -31.92 25.65 -3.27
C TYR A 40 -31.49 26.31 -4.59
N THR A 41 -30.22 26.70 -4.68
CA THR A 41 -29.63 27.10 -5.94
C THR A 41 -29.41 25.87 -6.81
N VAL A 42 -29.75 25.93 -8.08
CA VAL A 42 -29.57 24.84 -9.04
C VAL A 42 -28.59 25.29 -10.09
N SER A 43 -27.49 24.57 -10.23
CA SER A 43 -26.54 24.73 -11.33
C SER A 43 -26.87 23.72 -12.43
N LYS A 44 -26.83 24.15 -13.69
CA LYS A 44 -26.81 23.22 -14.81
C LYS A 44 -25.41 22.58 -14.87
N LEU A 45 -25.35 21.26 -14.81
CA LEU A 45 -24.20 20.52 -15.33
C LEU A 45 -24.26 20.64 -16.86
N THR A 46 -23.38 21.41 -17.45
CA THR A 46 -23.13 21.35 -18.88
C THR A 46 -22.28 20.11 -19.17
N GLU A 47 -22.44 19.56 -20.36
CA GLU A 47 -21.68 18.37 -20.77
C GLU A 47 -20.19 18.51 -20.41
N ARG A 48 -19.67 17.60 -19.55
CA ARG A 48 -18.29 17.53 -19.06
C ARG A 48 -17.82 18.62 -18.10
N THR A 49 -18.66 19.55 -17.65
CA THR A 49 -18.24 20.53 -16.65
C THR A 49 -18.78 20.17 -15.28
N LEU A 50 -17.89 20.06 -14.32
CA LEU A 50 -18.21 19.99 -12.91
C LEU A 50 -18.76 21.34 -12.42
N PRO A 51 -19.38 21.41 -11.23
CA PRO A 51 -19.95 22.64 -10.72
C PRO A 51 -18.95 23.79 -10.82
N ASP A 52 -19.37 24.91 -11.42
CA ASP A 52 -18.62 26.14 -11.34
C ASP A 52 -18.74 26.67 -9.91
N TYR A 53 -17.60 26.81 -9.25
CA TYR A 53 -17.53 27.34 -7.90
C TYR A 53 -17.25 28.84 -7.97
N PRO A 54 -18.28 29.69 -7.78
CA PRO A 54 -18.17 31.14 -8.02
C PRO A 54 -17.38 31.89 -6.95
N THR A 55 -17.03 31.23 -5.87
CA THR A 55 -16.30 31.82 -4.74
C THR A 55 -15.04 31.03 -4.42
N LYS A 56 -14.00 31.76 -4.02
CA LYS A 56 -12.79 31.13 -3.48
C LYS A 56 -13.11 30.36 -2.20
N ASP A 57 -12.45 29.21 -2.05
CA ASP A 57 -12.42 28.45 -0.81
C ASP A 57 -11.00 28.47 -0.25
N GLU A 58 -10.79 29.20 0.81
CA GLU A 58 -9.49 29.31 1.51
C GLU A 58 -9.45 28.45 2.79
N SER A 59 -10.38 27.49 2.94
CA SER A 59 -10.38 26.55 4.04
C SER A 59 -9.19 25.59 3.97
N ASP A 60 -8.65 25.25 5.14
CA ASP A 60 -7.63 24.23 5.27
C ASP A 60 -8.24 22.82 5.35
N PHE A 61 -7.40 21.80 5.24
CA PHE A 61 -7.80 20.44 5.57
C PHE A 61 -8.15 20.32 7.05
N LEU A 62 -9.19 19.57 7.34
CA LEU A 62 -9.57 19.27 8.71
C LEU A 62 -8.61 18.21 9.27
N ASP A 63 -8.03 18.52 10.41
CA ASP A 63 -7.23 17.57 11.18
C ASP A 63 -8.11 16.90 12.23
N ASN A 64 -8.31 15.60 12.10
CA ASN A 64 -9.00 14.81 13.11
C ASN A 64 -8.04 14.05 14.05
N GLY A 65 -6.74 14.36 14.01
CA GLY A 65 -5.73 13.70 14.84
C GLY A 65 -5.51 12.22 14.52
N ASN A 66 -5.88 11.77 13.31
CA ASN A 66 -5.84 10.35 12.91
C ASN A 66 -6.57 9.42 13.89
N VAL A 67 -7.69 9.86 14.44
CA VAL A 67 -8.54 9.00 15.30
C VAL A 67 -9.39 8.04 14.49
N GLY A 68 -9.46 8.24 13.19
CA GLY A 68 -10.29 7.46 12.30
C GLY A 68 -11.76 7.87 12.31
N GLY A 69 -12.52 7.34 11.38
CA GLY A 69 -13.96 7.54 11.34
C GLY A 69 -14.61 7.02 10.07
N LYS A 70 -15.91 6.84 10.17
CA LYS A 70 -16.73 6.30 9.11
C LYS A 70 -17.06 7.37 8.06
N VAL A 71 -16.99 6.97 6.79
CA VAL A 71 -17.51 7.72 5.64
C VAL A 71 -18.63 6.91 5.00
N THR A 72 -19.76 7.53 4.78
CA THR A 72 -20.89 6.88 4.08
C THR A 72 -20.92 7.33 2.63
N LEU A 73 -20.83 6.36 1.72
CA LEU A 73 -20.90 6.56 0.28
C LEU A 73 -22.24 6.07 -0.24
N ARG A 74 -22.91 6.89 -1.00
CA ARG A 74 -24.11 6.54 -1.75
C ARG A 74 -23.92 6.99 -3.17
N GLY A 75 -24.46 6.25 -4.11
CA GLY A 75 -24.27 6.71 -5.47
C GLY A 75 -24.94 5.86 -6.52
N ARG A 76 -24.56 6.16 -7.74
CA ARG A 76 -24.98 5.45 -8.93
C ARG A 76 -23.83 5.32 -9.91
N ILE A 77 -23.58 4.10 -10.35
CA ILE A 77 -22.62 3.76 -11.41
C ILE A 77 -23.43 3.19 -12.56
N VAL A 78 -23.32 3.77 -13.75
CA VAL A 78 -24.02 3.33 -14.95
C VAL A 78 -23.05 3.12 -16.10
N ASN A 79 -23.46 2.35 -17.10
CA ASN A 79 -22.70 2.13 -18.32
C ASN A 79 -21.28 1.62 -18.05
N VAL A 80 -21.11 0.75 -17.06
CA VAL A 80 -19.82 0.08 -16.83
C VAL A 80 -19.42 -0.65 -18.09
N PRO A 81 -18.16 -0.52 -18.58
CA PRO A 81 -17.71 -1.21 -19.78
C PRO A 81 -17.89 -2.73 -19.67
N LYS A 82 -18.33 -3.37 -20.75
CA LYS A 82 -18.52 -4.82 -20.78
C LYS A 82 -17.25 -5.55 -20.39
N GLY A 83 -17.38 -6.54 -19.50
CA GLY A 83 -16.26 -7.32 -18.97
C GLY A 83 -15.53 -6.66 -17.78
N HIS A 84 -16.08 -5.55 -17.27
CA HIS A 84 -15.60 -4.88 -16.04
C HIS A 84 -16.67 -4.80 -14.95
N GLU A 85 -17.83 -5.44 -15.16
CA GLU A 85 -18.94 -5.43 -14.20
C GLU A 85 -18.54 -6.04 -12.85
N ASP A 86 -17.69 -7.09 -12.89
CA ASP A 86 -17.17 -7.77 -11.69
C ASP A 86 -16.01 -7.01 -11.01
N ARG A 87 -15.60 -5.86 -11.56
CA ARG A 87 -14.46 -5.08 -11.08
C ARG A 87 -14.85 -3.73 -10.51
N VAL A 88 -16.12 -3.54 -10.20
CA VAL A 88 -16.56 -2.32 -9.54
C VAL A 88 -16.12 -2.38 -8.10
N SER A 89 -15.06 -1.65 -7.79
CA SER A 89 -14.44 -1.64 -6.48
C SER A 89 -14.02 -0.23 -6.07
N ILE A 90 -13.81 -0.07 -4.79
CA ILE A 90 -13.19 1.10 -4.20
C ILE A 90 -11.89 0.68 -3.51
N SER A 91 -10.82 1.39 -3.81
CA SER A 91 -9.51 1.18 -3.24
C SER A 91 -9.26 2.24 -2.18
N ILE A 92 -9.02 1.79 -0.95
CA ILE A 92 -8.87 2.65 0.23
C ILE A 92 -7.42 2.56 0.68
N PRO A 93 -6.64 3.65 0.61
CA PRO A 93 -5.27 3.65 1.10
C PRO A 93 -5.25 3.36 2.60
N ASP A 94 -4.41 2.42 2.99
CA ASP A 94 -4.13 2.17 4.40
C ASP A 94 -2.73 2.72 4.71
N PRO A 95 -2.59 3.71 5.58
CA PRO A 95 -1.29 4.30 5.89
C PRO A 95 -0.31 3.31 6.52
N LEU A 96 -0.78 2.16 7.02
CA LEU A 96 0.06 1.09 7.56
C LEU A 96 0.41 0.02 6.53
N GLN A 97 -0.35 -0.09 5.44
CA GLN A 97 -0.11 -1.00 4.32
C GLN A 97 0.39 -0.22 3.10
N THR A 98 1.68 0.02 3.05
CA THR A 98 2.30 0.96 2.12
C THR A 98 2.28 0.54 0.65
N ILE A 99 1.95 -0.72 0.34
CA ILE A 99 2.07 -1.26 -1.01
C ILE A 99 0.70 -1.58 -1.63
N PHE A 100 -0.36 -1.81 -0.84
CA PHE A 100 -1.68 -2.16 -1.36
C PHE A 100 -2.80 -1.47 -0.61
N ASP A 101 -3.66 -0.86 -1.38
CA ASP A 101 -4.92 -0.35 -0.91
C ASP A 101 -5.85 -1.52 -0.55
N ASN A 102 -6.68 -1.33 0.47
CA ASN A 102 -7.79 -2.25 0.73
C ASN A 102 -8.84 -2.07 -0.37
N GLU A 103 -8.95 -3.04 -1.24
CA GLU A 103 -9.95 -3.05 -2.29
C GLU A 103 -11.25 -3.67 -1.77
N LEU A 104 -12.33 -2.91 -1.81
CA LEU A 104 -13.66 -3.38 -1.42
C LEU A 104 -14.56 -3.42 -2.66
N PRO A 105 -15.24 -4.53 -2.93
CA PRO A 105 -16.22 -4.60 -4.02
C PRO A 105 -17.39 -3.67 -3.71
N ILE A 106 -17.94 -3.05 -4.74
CA ILE A 106 -19.14 -2.23 -4.65
C ILE A 106 -20.29 -3.02 -5.26
N GLU A 107 -21.22 -3.41 -4.43
CA GLU A 107 -22.44 -4.07 -4.88
C GLU A 107 -23.44 -3.03 -5.38
N CYS A 108 -23.80 -3.12 -6.66
CA CYS A 108 -24.81 -2.28 -7.28
C CYS A 108 -26.10 -3.04 -7.53
N ASP A 109 -27.23 -2.39 -7.32
CA ASP A 109 -28.52 -2.93 -7.74
C ASP A 109 -28.70 -2.84 -9.28
N SER A 110 -29.85 -3.34 -9.79
CA SER A 110 -30.18 -3.36 -11.23
C SER A 110 -30.24 -1.96 -11.88
N LEU A 111 -30.27 -0.90 -11.10
CA LEU A 111 -30.24 0.49 -11.53
C LEU A 111 -28.85 1.16 -11.36
N GLY A 112 -27.85 0.36 -10.96
CA GLY A 112 -26.51 0.81 -10.69
C GLY A 112 -26.34 1.58 -9.37
N ARG A 113 -27.33 1.52 -8.45
CA ARG A 113 -27.27 2.23 -7.18
C ARG A 113 -26.50 1.41 -6.14
N PHE A 114 -25.73 2.10 -5.31
CA PHE A 114 -24.97 1.49 -4.21
C PHE A 114 -25.02 2.33 -2.95
N GLU A 115 -24.80 1.69 -1.82
CA GLU A 115 -24.51 2.30 -0.52
C GLU A 115 -23.41 1.50 0.16
N LEU A 116 -22.37 2.20 0.64
CA LEU A 116 -21.19 1.60 1.24
C LEU A 116 -20.67 2.47 2.37
N ASP A 117 -20.35 1.86 3.51
CA ASP A 117 -19.63 2.50 4.60
C ASP A 117 -18.15 2.07 4.55
N ILE A 118 -17.24 3.03 4.63
CA ILE A 118 -15.81 2.80 4.71
C ILE A 118 -15.21 3.50 5.92
N GLU A 119 -14.07 3.02 6.39
CA GLU A 119 -13.31 3.64 7.48
C GLU A 119 -12.05 4.30 6.92
N LEU A 120 -11.83 5.56 7.26
CA LEU A 120 -10.61 6.29 6.94
C LEU A 120 -9.92 6.78 8.21
N ALA A 121 -8.59 6.75 8.22
CA ALA A 121 -7.80 7.29 9.33
C ALA A 121 -8.00 8.80 9.51
N ASN A 122 -7.99 9.50 8.39
CA ASN A 122 -8.15 10.95 8.26
C ASN A 122 -8.73 11.27 6.89
N THR A 123 -8.90 12.57 6.56
CA THR A 123 -9.17 12.98 5.18
C THR A 123 -8.12 12.36 4.27
N GLY A 124 -8.56 11.64 3.23
CA GLY A 124 -7.64 10.88 2.38
C GLY A 124 -8.13 10.67 0.96
N VAL A 125 -7.20 10.29 0.09
CA VAL A 125 -7.49 9.86 -1.28
C VAL A 125 -8.12 8.48 -1.26
N VAL A 126 -9.19 8.32 -2.00
CA VAL A 126 -9.83 7.03 -2.26
C VAL A 126 -9.95 6.89 -3.78
N ARG A 127 -9.60 5.71 -4.30
CA ARG A 127 -9.74 5.43 -5.74
C ARG A 127 -11.01 4.61 -5.98
N MET A 128 -11.83 5.06 -6.90
CA MET A 128 -13.06 4.39 -7.29
C MET A 128 -13.14 4.36 -8.81
N LEU A 129 -12.99 3.18 -9.40
CA LEU A 129 -12.87 3.02 -10.86
C LEU A 129 -11.78 3.95 -11.45
N TRP A 130 -12.17 4.92 -12.26
CA TRP A 130 -11.26 5.89 -12.89
C TRP A 130 -11.08 7.18 -12.10
N ALA A 131 -11.75 7.33 -10.95
CA ALA A 131 -11.79 8.58 -10.18
C ALA A 131 -10.93 8.50 -8.91
N LYS A 132 -10.18 9.57 -8.66
CA LYS A 132 -9.57 9.86 -7.36
C LYS A 132 -10.46 10.83 -6.61
N LEU A 133 -10.88 10.45 -5.42
CA LEU A 133 -11.79 11.21 -4.58
C LEU A 133 -11.09 11.54 -3.26
N ILE A 134 -11.32 12.73 -2.75
CA ILE A 134 -10.90 13.11 -1.39
C ILE A 134 -12.12 13.03 -0.49
N LEU A 135 -12.04 12.17 0.50
CA LEU A 135 -13.13 11.89 1.42
C LEU A 135 -12.68 12.17 2.86
N THR A 136 -13.60 12.71 3.64
CA THR A 136 -13.36 13.12 5.03
C THR A 136 -14.19 12.26 5.99
N PRO A 137 -13.59 11.69 7.06
CA PRO A 137 -14.30 10.95 8.09
C PRO A 137 -15.48 11.74 8.69
N GLY A 138 -16.58 11.04 8.95
CA GLY A 138 -17.81 11.65 9.48
C GLY A 138 -18.76 12.19 8.41
N GLU A 139 -18.33 12.29 7.15
CA GLU A 139 -19.13 12.86 6.08
C GLU A 139 -19.88 11.80 5.25
N THR A 140 -20.93 12.25 4.58
CA THR A 140 -21.70 11.44 3.63
C THR A 140 -21.58 12.05 2.24
N TYR A 141 -21.22 11.22 1.27
CA TYR A 141 -21.08 11.64 -0.12
C TYR A 141 -22.06 10.89 -1.01
N PHE A 142 -22.55 11.60 -2.02
CA PHE A 142 -23.25 11.01 -3.16
C PHE A 142 -22.33 11.08 -4.39
N ILE A 143 -22.13 9.94 -5.06
CA ILE A 143 -21.22 9.80 -6.19
C ILE A 143 -22.02 9.31 -7.40
N SER A 144 -21.95 10.04 -8.52
CA SER A 144 -22.53 9.63 -9.79
C SER A 144 -21.40 9.39 -10.79
N MET A 145 -21.37 8.20 -11.39
CA MET A 145 -20.36 7.80 -12.38
C MET A 145 -21.04 7.23 -13.62
N ASP A 146 -20.58 7.64 -14.78
CA ASP A 146 -21.04 7.12 -16.07
C ASP A 146 -19.84 6.58 -16.88
N GLY A 147 -19.77 5.26 -17.07
CA GLY A 147 -18.68 4.59 -17.76
C GLY A 147 -18.64 4.85 -19.26
N GLN A 148 -19.74 5.30 -19.88
CA GLN A 148 -19.77 5.64 -21.30
C GLN A 148 -19.15 7.02 -21.57
N THR A 149 -19.41 7.98 -20.70
CA THR A 149 -18.92 9.36 -20.85
C THR A 149 -17.64 9.64 -20.05
N GLY A 150 -17.31 8.75 -19.07
CA GLY A 150 -16.26 8.98 -18.09
C GLY A 150 -16.62 10.05 -17.06
N GLN A 151 -17.82 10.61 -17.11
CA GLN A 151 -18.25 11.67 -16.22
C GLN A 151 -18.39 11.14 -14.79
N THR A 152 -17.74 11.82 -13.85
CA THR A 152 -17.87 11.56 -12.41
C THR A 152 -18.23 12.86 -11.70
N PHE A 153 -19.14 12.76 -10.76
CA PHE A 153 -19.62 13.88 -9.99
C PHE A 153 -19.81 13.49 -8.53
N VAL A 154 -19.29 14.33 -7.63
CA VAL A 154 -19.36 14.12 -6.19
C VAL A 154 -20.18 15.22 -5.54
N MET A 155 -21.13 14.84 -4.71
CA MET A 155 -21.93 15.74 -3.89
C MET A 155 -21.74 15.40 -2.41
N GLY A 156 -21.79 16.39 -1.57
CA GLY A 156 -21.64 16.30 -0.13
C GLY A 156 -21.10 17.59 0.42
N ARG A 157 -20.99 17.66 1.73
CA ARG A 157 -20.55 18.89 2.40
C ARG A 157 -19.12 19.27 2.02
N ASP A 158 -18.24 18.30 1.84
CA ASP A 158 -16.81 18.52 1.52
C ASP A 158 -16.44 17.89 0.17
N SER A 159 -17.28 18.08 -0.86
CA SER A 159 -17.09 17.47 -2.19
C SER A 159 -16.29 18.33 -3.16
N ARG A 160 -16.04 19.61 -2.85
CA ARG A 160 -15.41 20.56 -3.77
C ARG A 160 -14.06 20.11 -4.25
N LEU A 161 -13.17 19.69 -3.35
CA LEU A 161 -11.83 19.25 -3.69
C LEU A 161 -11.83 18.04 -4.63
N SER A 162 -12.70 17.05 -4.39
CA SER A 162 -12.87 15.91 -5.29
C SER A 162 -13.28 16.34 -6.69
N ASN A 163 -14.23 17.27 -6.80
CA ASN A 163 -14.69 17.78 -8.08
C ASN A 163 -13.61 18.61 -8.80
N GLU A 164 -12.83 19.40 -8.07
CA GLU A 164 -11.69 20.13 -8.63
C GLU A 164 -10.63 19.18 -9.21
N LEU A 165 -10.33 18.06 -8.50
CA LEU A 165 -9.41 17.02 -9.00
C LEU A 165 -9.94 16.26 -10.22
N LEU A 166 -11.27 16.12 -10.34
CA LEU A 166 -11.90 15.49 -11.50
C LEU A 166 -11.96 16.41 -12.72
N THR A 167 -11.84 17.72 -12.53
CA THR A 167 -11.95 18.72 -13.60
C THR A 167 -10.58 19.15 -14.15
N HIS A 168 -9.59 19.20 -13.30
CA HIS A 168 -8.28 19.72 -13.64
C HIS A 168 -7.26 18.57 -13.65
N ASP A 169 -6.62 18.39 -14.80
CA ASP A 169 -5.52 17.45 -14.92
C ASP A 169 -4.38 17.86 -14.01
N THR A 170 -3.98 16.95 -13.16
CA THR A 170 -2.77 17.13 -12.35
C THR A 170 -1.57 16.75 -13.19
N PRO A 171 -0.62 17.67 -13.42
CA PRO A 171 0.57 17.33 -14.17
C PRO A 171 1.36 16.24 -13.43
N TYR A 172 1.88 15.28 -14.18
CA TYR A 172 2.63 14.16 -13.62
C TYR A 172 4.10 14.19 -14.05
N TYR A 173 4.94 13.53 -13.25
CA TYR A 173 6.34 13.32 -13.56
C TYR A 173 6.52 12.38 -14.74
N LYS A 174 7.51 12.70 -15.58
CA LYS A 174 7.89 11.88 -16.75
C LYS A 174 9.17 11.07 -16.51
N VAL A 175 9.97 11.47 -15.53
CA VAL A 175 11.23 10.79 -15.21
C VAL A 175 10.93 9.44 -14.56
N LYS A 176 11.52 8.39 -15.14
CA LYS A 176 11.50 7.04 -14.56
C LYS A 176 12.94 6.69 -14.18
N SER A 177 13.12 6.19 -12.96
CA SER A 177 14.45 5.78 -12.47
C SER A 177 15.09 4.71 -13.35
N SER A 178 14.29 3.81 -13.93
CA SER A 178 14.74 2.78 -14.88
C SER A 178 15.42 3.34 -16.14
N ASP A 179 15.09 4.56 -16.56
CA ASP A 179 15.74 5.21 -17.70
C ASP A 179 17.19 5.64 -17.37
N PHE A 180 17.59 5.51 -16.12
CA PHE A 180 18.89 5.91 -15.58
C PHE A 180 19.71 4.75 -15.05
N ASP A 181 19.38 3.50 -15.34
CA ASP A 181 20.05 2.29 -14.83
C ASP A 181 21.57 2.29 -14.96
N LYS A 182 22.09 2.90 -16.04
CA LYS A 182 23.52 2.99 -16.35
C LYS A 182 24.11 4.38 -16.09
N LYS A 183 23.37 5.27 -15.43
CA LYS A 183 23.75 6.65 -15.17
C LYS A 183 23.98 6.88 -13.68
N SER A 184 24.67 7.96 -13.33
CA SER A 184 24.91 8.35 -11.95
C SER A 184 23.63 8.87 -11.27
N ASP A 185 23.64 8.89 -9.94
CA ASP A 185 22.56 9.48 -9.15
C ASP A 185 22.45 10.99 -9.38
N ALA A 186 23.58 11.66 -9.64
CA ALA A 186 23.59 13.09 -10.00
C ALA A 186 22.82 13.35 -11.31
N GLU A 187 22.98 12.51 -12.33
CA GLU A 187 22.23 12.64 -13.59
C GLU A 187 20.73 12.41 -13.40
N LEU A 188 20.36 11.45 -12.53
CA LEU A 188 18.95 11.23 -12.16
C LEU A 188 18.38 12.43 -11.41
N MET A 189 19.11 12.97 -10.43
CA MET A 189 18.69 14.15 -9.67
C MET A 189 18.48 15.37 -10.57
N GLU A 190 19.45 15.64 -11.49
CA GLU A 190 19.31 16.73 -12.46
C GLU A 190 18.04 16.57 -13.33
N ALA A 191 17.77 15.34 -13.79
CA ALA A 191 16.57 15.06 -14.58
C ALA A 191 15.27 15.25 -13.77
N VAL A 192 15.26 14.83 -12.51
CA VAL A 192 14.13 15.00 -11.59
C VAL A 192 13.88 16.48 -11.30
N GLU A 193 14.93 17.26 -11.01
CA GLU A 193 14.83 18.70 -10.78
C GLU A 193 14.31 19.45 -11.99
N LYS A 194 14.80 19.11 -13.18
CA LYS A 194 14.32 19.68 -14.44
C LYS A 194 12.85 19.37 -14.70
N ASP A 195 12.43 18.14 -14.44
CA ASP A 195 11.02 17.74 -14.61
C ASP A 195 10.13 18.37 -13.52
N TYR A 196 10.67 18.57 -12.33
CA TYR A 196 10.02 19.30 -11.25
C TYR A 196 9.68 20.75 -11.66
N GLU A 197 10.62 21.49 -12.21
CA GLU A 197 10.37 22.86 -12.68
C GLU A 197 9.35 22.88 -13.83
N ARG A 198 9.40 21.93 -14.77
CA ARG A 198 8.40 21.77 -15.83
C ARG A 198 6.97 21.59 -15.26
N VAL A 199 6.83 20.71 -14.28
CA VAL A 199 5.55 20.42 -13.64
C VAL A 199 5.03 21.65 -12.91
N LYS A 200 5.92 22.35 -12.22
CA LYS A 200 5.61 23.61 -11.50
C LYS A 200 5.11 24.70 -12.44
N GLU A 201 5.74 24.89 -13.61
CA GLU A 201 5.30 25.85 -14.63
C GLU A 201 3.88 25.55 -15.16
N ILE A 202 3.60 24.26 -15.46
CA ILE A 202 2.27 23.84 -15.90
C ILE A 202 1.23 24.17 -14.84
N TRP A 203 1.54 23.90 -13.60
CA TRP A 203 0.64 24.17 -12.48
C TRP A 203 0.40 25.67 -12.27
N MET A 204 1.45 26.49 -12.28
CA MET A 204 1.31 27.93 -12.15
C MET A 204 0.39 28.50 -13.25
N THR A 205 0.49 27.95 -14.47
CA THR A 205 -0.38 28.29 -15.58
C THR A 205 -1.83 27.88 -15.29
N THR A 206 -2.04 26.68 -14.75
CA THR A 206 -3.38 26.18 -14.37
C THR A 206 -3.99 27.03 -13.26
N GLU A 207 -3.22 27.40 -12.24
CA GLU A 207 -3.68 28.25 -11.14
C GLU A 207 -4.06 29.65 -11.64
N GLN A 208 -3.29 30.22 -12.55
CA GLN A 208 -3.61 31.52 -13.17
C GLN A 208 -4.89 31.46 -14.02
N ALA A 209 -5.06 30.37 -14.79
CA ALA A 209 -6.23 30.15 -15.62
C ALA A 209 -7.51 29.86 -14.79
N SER A 210 -7.36 29.34 -13.58
CA SER A 210 -8.45 28.92 -12.70
C SER A 210 -8.33 29.55 -11.30
N PRO A 211 -8.51 30.89 -11.18
CA PRO A 211 -8.24 31.62 -9.94
C PRO A 211 -9.18 31.27 -8.77
N MET A 212 -10.27 30.53 -9.05
CA MET A 212 -11.24 30.10 -8.05
C MET A 212 -10.88 28.75 -7.41
N LEU A 213 -9.81 28.07 -7.85
CA LEU A 213 -9.35 26.82 -7.23
C LEU A 213 -9.15 26.98 -5.72
N SER A 214 -9.62 25.97 -4.96
CA SER A 214 -9.54 26.00 -3.50
C SER A 214 -8.08 25.99 -3.01
N LYS A 215 -7.86 26.52 -1.81
CA LYS A 215 -6.56 26.43 -1.13
C LYS A 215 -6.11 24.98 -1.01
N ARG A 216 -7.02 24.06 -0.68
CA ARG A 216 -6.75 22.62 -0.54
C ARG A 216 -6.29 22.00 -1.86
N TYR A 217 -6.92 22.34 -2.99
CA TYR A 217 -6.47 21.89 -4.31
C TYR A 217 -5.04 22.36 -4.60
N ARG A 218 -4.75 23.66 -4.37
CA ARG A 218 -3.42 24.23 -4.60
C ARG A 218 -2.34 23.56 -3.74
N LEU A 219 -2.65 23.29 -2.48
CA LEU A 219 -1.75 22.56 -1.57
C LEU A 219 -1.52 21.11 -2.05
N LEU A 220 -2.61 20.38 -2.36
CA LEU A 220 -2.52 18.98 -2.79
C LEU A 220 -1.73 18.84 -4.09
N SER A 221 -2.00 19.69 -5.09
CA SER A 221 -1.26 19.68 -6.35
C SER A 221 0.23 19.92 -6.14
N ARG A 222 0.58 20.86 -5.28
CA ARG A 222 1.98 21.17 -4.91
C ARG A 222 2.67 19.96 -4.26
N TRP A 223 1.95 19.23 -3.41
CA TRP A 223 2.45 18.01 -2.77
C TRP A 223 2.62 16.85 -3.75
N GLN A 224 1.69 16.68 -4.68
CA GLN A 224 1.79 15.62 -5.69
C GLN A 224 3.07 15.74 -6.53
N TRP A 225 3.58 16.95 -6.78
CA TRP A 225 4.86 17.09 -7.48
C TRP A 225 6.03 16.61 -6.65
N LYS A 226 6.08 17.05 -5.38
CA LYS A 226 7.14 16.65 -4.47
C LYS A 226 7.15 15.13 -4.29
N MET A 227 5.97 14.54 -4.14
CA MET A 227 5.85 13.09 -4.01
C MET A 227 6.23 12.35 -5.30
N GLY A 228 5.88 12.85 -6.47
CA GLY A 228 6.29 12.26 -7.74
C GLY A 228 7.81 12.27 -7.94
N ALA A 229 8.47 13.37 -7.55
CA ALA A 229 9.93 13.45 -7.54
C ALA A 229 10.53 12.45 -6.55
N ALA A 230 10.03 12.43 -5.33
CA ALA A 230 10.48 11.52 -4.29
C ALA A 230 10.31 10.05 -4.68
N TYR A 231 9.16 9.69 -5.27
CA TYR A 231 8.90 8.34 -5.77
C TYR A 231 9.95 7.92 -6.80
N SER A 232 10.24 8.77 -7.79
CA SER A 232 11.26 8.48 -8.82
C SER A 232 12.64 8.24 -8.20
N LEU A 233 13.01 9.00 -7.17
CA LEU A 233 14.29 8.86 -6.49
C LEU A 233 14.37 7.59 -5.62
N VAL A 234 13.33 7.26 -4.86
CA VAL A 234 13.33 6.04 -4.03
C VAL A 234 13.25 4.76 -4.88
N GLN A 235 12.65 4.80 -6.08
CA GLN A 235 12.63 3.68 -7.01
C GLN A 235 14.02 3.29 -7.52
N ARG A 236 14.95 4.25 -7.60
CA ARG A 236 16.33 4.03 -8.04
C ARG A 236 17.00 2.82 -7.40
N ARG A 237 16.76 2.63 -6.10
CA ARG A 237 17.33 1.50 -5.34
C ARG A 237 16.82 0.11 -5.80
N TYR A 238 15.66 0.04 -6.44
CA TYR A 238 15.10 -1.20 -6.96
C TYR A 238 15.52 -1.46 -8.40
N ASP A 239 15.59 -0.40 -9.20
CA ASP A 239 15.87 -0.49 -10.63
C ASP A 239 17.36 -0.73 -10.91
N SER A 240 18.25 -0.26 -10.02
CA SER A 240 19.72 -0.37 -10.22
C SER A 240 20.41 -0.99 -9.01
N PRO A 241 20.66 -2.31 -9.03
CA PRO A 241 21.33 -3.03 -7.95
C PRO A 241 22.72 -2.46 -7.58
N ASP A 242 23.43 -1.89 -8.55
CA ASP A 242 24.76 -1.31 -8.34
C ASP A 242 24.72 0.02 -7.58
N VAL A 243 23.64 0.79 -7.72
CA VAL A 243 23.42 2.04 -6.99
C VAL A 243 23.18 1.82 -5.50
N ARG A 244 22.69 0.64 -5.12
CA ARG A 244 22.55 0.27 -3.70
C ARG A 244 23.86 0.31 -2.91
N LYS A 245 24.98 0.37 -3.60
CA LYS A 245 26.34 0.39 -3.02
C LYS A 245 26.91 1.79 -2.89
N SER A 246 26.47 2.74 -3.72
CA SER A 246 26.91 4.12 -3.74
C SER A 246 25.91 5.01 -3.01
N ASP A 247 25.77 4.81 -1.71
CA ASP A 247 24.99 5.73 -0.88
C ASP A 247 25.88 6.93 -0.54
N ASP A 248 25.89 7.93 -1.40
CA ASP A 248 26.57 9.19 -1.15
C ASP A 248 25.78 10.12 -0.22
N GLY A 249 24.60 9.68 0.24
CA GLY A 249 23.74 10.42 1.15
C GLY A 249 23.04 11.63 0.51
N GLN A 250 23.46 12.10 -0.67
CA GLN A 250 22.91 13.31 -1.30
C GLN A 250 21.42 13.14 -1.67
N LEU A 251 21.07 11.99 -2.23
CA LEU A 251 19.70 11.67 -2.61
C LEU A 251 18.78 11.67 -1.38
N TRP A 252 19.21 11.02 -0.31
CA TRP A 252 18.45 10.97 0.96
C TRP A 252 18.38 12.31 1.65
N GLN A 253 19.45 13.09 1.58
CA GLN A 253 19.49 14.46 2.08
C GLN A 253 18.51 15.35 1.32
N TRP A 254 18.48 15.26 -0.02
CA TRP A 254 17.53 16.01 -0.85
C TRP A 254 16.07 15.65 -0.51
N LEU A 255 15.75 14.34 -0.36
CA LEU A 255 14.43 13.90 0.04
C LEU A 255 14.01 14.48 1.40
N ARG A 256 14.91 14.44 2.38
CA ARG A 256 14.65 15.01 3.71
C ARG A 256 14.41 16.51 3.60
N ASP A 257 15.31 17.25 2.97
CA ASP A 257 15.33 18.72 3.00
C ASP A 257 14.28 19.33 2.05
N SER A 258 14.00 18.69 0.90
CA SER A 258 13.11 19.23 -0.13
C SER A 258 11.69 18.64 -0.09
N VAL A 259 11.51 17.44 0.46
CA VAL A 259 10.23 16.72 0.46
C VAL A 259 9.69 16.58 1.87
N PHE A 260 10.41 15.90 2.75
CA PHE A 260 9.87 15.50 4.05
C PHE A 260 9.93 16.59 5.13
N SER A 261 10.81 17.59 5.01
CA SER A 261 10.88 18.72 5.95
C SER A 261 9.59 19.55 5.99
N ASP A 262 8.91 19.64 4.86
CA ASP A 262 7.64 20.38 4.72
C ASP A 262 6.40 19.56 5.14
N ILE A 263 6.56 18.25 5.41
CA ILE A 263 5.46 17.36 5.73
C ILE A 263 5.16 17.45 7.23
N ALA A 264 4.62 18.56 7.65
CA ALA A 264 4.33 18.83 9.05
C ALA A 264 2.83 18.78 9.39
N ARG A 265 1.96 18.20 8.51
CA ARG A 265 0.52 18.32 8.73
C ARG A 265 -0.30 17.13 8.21
N PRO A 266 -1.50 16.86 8.80
CA PRO A 266 -2.34 15.69 8.51
C PRO A 266 -2.75 15.52 7.05
N TYR A 267 -2.84 16.61 6.28
CA TYR A 267 -3.17 16.56 4.86
C TYR A 267 -2.14 15.85 3.98
N THR A 268 -0.97 15.55 4.51
CA THR A 268 0.02 14.73 3.79
C THR A 268 -0.40 13.29 3.65
N LEU A 269 -1.26 12.78 4.53
CA LEU A 269 -1.86 11.45 4.41
C LEU A 269 -2.90 11.37 3.28
N VAL A 270 -3.25 12.52 2.68
CA VAL A 270 -4.08 12.60 1.48
C VAL A 270 -3.35 12.14 0.22
N GLN A 271 -2.02 11.97 0.27
CA GLN A 271 -1.21 11.60 -0.88
C GLN A 271 -1.17 10.09 -1.09
N ASP A 272 -1.44 9.65 -2.30
CA ASP A 272 -1.42 8.23 -2.70
C ASP A 272 -0.05 7.56 -2.45
N ASP A 273 1.02 8.25 -2.82
CA ASP A 273 2.37 7.68 -2.86
C ASP A 273 3.18 8.02 -1.59
N LEU A 274 2.61 8.80 -0.65
CA LEU A 274 3.33 9.21 0.54
C LEU A 274 3.76 8.01 1.38
N ALA A 275 2.82 7.13 1.72
CA ALA A 275 3.09 6.00 2.60
C ALA A 275 4.18 5.11 1.99
N TYR A 276 4.09 4.79 0.71
CA TYR A 276 5.08 4.00 -0.01
C TYR A 276 6.45 4.69 -0.07
N THR A 277 6.49 5.95 -0.49
CA THR A 277 7.73 6.73 -0.62
C THR A 277 8.41 6.90 0.72
N PHE A 278 7.63 7.18 1.76
CA PHE A 278 8.12 7.39 3.11
C PHE A 278 8.56 6.09 3.78
N ASP A 279 7.84 4.97 3.59
CA ASP A 279 8.31 3.65 4.06
C ASP A 279 9.63 3.26 3.41
N ASN A 280 9.81 3.53 2.12
CA ASN A 280 11.08 3.31 1.45
C ASN A 280 12.20 4.20 2.00
N TYR A 281 11.93 5.46 2.29
CA TYR A 281 12.87 6.35 2.94
C TYR A 281 13.24 5.87 4.34
N THR A 282 12.26 5.56 5.19
CA THR A 282 12.49 5.13 6.57
C THR A 282 12.97 3.69 6.67
N SER A 283 12.69 2.84 5.69
CA SER A 283 13.20 1.47 5.62
C SER A 283 14.72 1.42 5.57
N GLU A 284 15.37 2.41 4.95
CA GLU A 284 16.83 2.52 5.00
C GLU A 284 17.35 2.74 6.43
N LEU A 285 16.57 3.40 7.25
CA LEU A 285 16.91 3.76 8.62
C LEU A 285 16.51 2.69 9.64
N LEU A 286 15.43 1.95 9.36
CA LEU A 286 14.79 1.04 10.32
C LEU A 286 14.95 -0.44 9.99
N LYS A 287 15.08 -0.77 8.73
CA LYS A 287 15.15 -2.17 8.27
C LYS A 287 16.52 -2.45 7.65
N PRO A 288 17.08 -3.63 7.90
CA PRO A 288 18.30 -4.02 7.22
C PRO A 288 18.05 -4.10 5.71
N ARG A 289 18.98 -3.59 4.92
CA ARG A 289 18.91 -3.59 3.46
C ARG A 289 18.85 -5.03 2.93
N ASN A 290 17.75 -5.43 2.34
CA ASN A 290 17.60 -6.71 1.65
C ASN A 290 17.81 -6.53 0.15
N SER A 291 19.05 -6.57 -0.29
CA SER A 291 19.43 -6.53 -1.71
C SER A 291 19.56 -7.94 -2.30
N GLY A 292 18.45 -8.70 -2.37
CA GLY A 292 18.49 -10.05 -2.94
C GLY A 292 19.27 -11.11 -2.13
N GLY A 293 19.75 -10.73 -0.93
CA GLY A 293 20.45 -11.56 0.03
C GLY A 293 20.21 -11.05 1.45
N TYR A 294 20.70 -11.76 2.44
CA TYR A 294 20.63 -11.31 3.83
C TYR A 294 21.58 -10.12 4.05
N SER A 295 21.10 -9.03 4.67
CA SER A 295 21.97 -7.91 5.04
C SER A 295 23.01 -8.34 6.08
N PHE A 296 24.12 -7.59 6.16
CA PHE A 296 25.13 -7.86 7.18
C PHE A 296 24.55 -7.81 8.59
N GLU A 297 23.71 -6.83 8.87
CA GLU A 297 23.04 -6.69 10.17
C GLU A 297 22.13 -7.89 10.49
N PHE A 298 21.44 -8.41 9.48
CA PHE A 298 20.59 -9.59 9.63
C PHE A 298 21.42 -10.86 9.92
N ILE A 299 22.54 -11.04 9.21
CA ILE A 299 23.46 -12.16 9.43
C ILE A 299 24.09 -12.07 10.84
N GLU A 300 24.52 -10.87 11.23
CA GLU A 300 25.08 -10.59 12.55
C GLU A 300 24.09 -10.94 13.66
N GLU A 301 22.83 -10.54 13.51
CA GLU A 301 21.79 -10.88 14.47
C GLU A 301 21.49 -12.39 14.52
N ALA A 302 21.52 -13.06 13.37
CA ALA A 302 21.36 -14.53 13.34
C ALA A 302 22.52 -15.23 14.03
N ILE A 303 23.76 -14.74 13.89
CA ILE A 303 24.93 -15.23 14.61
C ILE A 303 24.75 -15.04 16.12
N ASN A 304 24.37 -13.84 16.56
CA ASN A 304 24.14 -13.53 17.97
C ASN A 304 23.09 -14.46 18.60
N ILE A 305 21.98 -14.71 17.90
CA ILE A 305 20.94 -15.66 18.36
C ILE A 305 21.50 -17.07 18.47
N ALA A 306 22.29 -17.51 17.49
CA ALA A 306 22.88 -18.83 17.51
C ALA A 306 23.88 -19.02 18.65
N GLU A 307 24.69 -18.01 18.95
CA GLU A 307 25.62 -17.98 20.09
C GLU A 307 24.87 -18.02 21.42
N GLU A 308 23.89 -17.15 21.62
CA GLU A 308 23.07 -17.09 22.83
C GLU A 308 22.42 -18.45 23.16
N ARG A 309 22.01 -19.17 22.12
CA ARG A 309 21.33 -20.46 22.26
C ARG A 309 22.26 -21.68 22.23
N ASN A 310 23.55 -21.48 22.00
CA ASN A 310 24.49 -22.56 21.73
C ASN A 310 24.01 -23.53 20.63
N GLN A 311 23.42 -22.99 19.57
CA GLN A 311 22.83 -23.76 18.46
C GLN A 311 23.81 -24.05 17.32
N ALA A 312 24.99 -23.44 17.33
CA ALA A 312 26.04 -23.66 16.34
C ALA A 312 27.42 -23.66 17.02
N ASP A 313 28.39 -24.25 16.33
CA ASP A 313 29.78 -24.29 16.80
C ASP A 313 30.36 -22.86 16.85
N LYS A 314 30.92 -22.49 17.99
CA LYS A 314 31.44 -21.13 18.24
C LYS A 314 32.59 -20.75 17.33
N ASP A 315 33.47 -21.69 17.00
CA ASP A 315 34.61 -21.42 16.11
C ASP A 315 34.12 -21.16 14.69
N SER A 316 33.12 -21.92 14.23
CA SER A 316 32.46 -21.69 12.93
C SER A 316 31.75 -20.33 12.85
N LEU A 317 31.06 -19.93 13.93
CA LEU A 317 30.41 -18.61 13.99
C LEU A 317 31.45 -17.48 14.00
N ALA A 318 32.56 -17.63 14.72
CA ALA A 318 33.65 -16.65 14.74
C ALA A 318 34.30 -16.49 13.36
N ILE A 319 34.53 -17.59 12.64
CA ILE A 319 35.06 -17.60 11.28
C ILE A 319 34.10 -16.86 10.32
N LEU A 320 32.80 -17.15 10.42
CA LEU A 320 31.77 -16.47 9.61
C LEU A 320 31.76 -14.95 9.88
N SER A 321 31.74 -14.56 11.15
CA SER A 321 31.73 -13.16 11.59
C SER A 321 32.99 -12.42 11.10
N GLN A 322 34.17 -13.02 11.24
CA GLN A 322 35.41 -12.43 10.75
C GLN A 322 35.42 -12.27 9.23
N SER A 323 34.99 -13.31 8.51
CA SER A 323 34.90 -13.28 7.04
C SER A 323 33.86 -12.26 6.54
N MET A 324 32.76 -12.12 7.25
CA MET A 324 31.73 -11.11 6.96
C MET A 324 32.29 -9.68 7.15
N ASN A 325 33.01 -9.43 8.23
CA ASN A 325 33.60 -8.11 8.50
C ASN A 325 34.68 -7.73 7.47
N ASP A 326 35.51 -8.70 7.03
CA ASP A 326 36.48 -8.49 5.97
C ASP A 326 35.79 -8.17 4.63
N TYR A 327 34.78 -8.95 4.27
CA TYR A 327 33.96 -8.70 3.07
C TYR A 327 33.28 -7.32 3.11
N ARG A 328 32.63 -7.00 4.23
CA ARG A 328 31.97 -5.69 4.47
C ARG A 328 32.97 -4.53 4.35
N SER A 329 34.16 -4.67 4.90
CA SER A 329 35.21 -3.64 4.80
C SER A 329 35.64 -3.40 3.36
N LYS A 330 35.80 -4.46 2.56
CA LYS A 330 36.17 -4.37 1.13
C LYS A 330 35.05 -3.74 0.30
N VAL A 331 33.80 -4.12 0.55
CA VAL A 331 32.63 -3.50 -0.11
C VAL A 331 32.56 -2.00 0.21
N ASN A 332 32.69 -1.62 1.47
CA ASN A 332 32.66 -0.22 1.91
C ASN A 332 33.87 0.57 1.39
N GLY A 333 35.00 -0.11 1.14
CA GLY A 333 36.20 0.47 0.53
C GLY A 333 36.13 0.61 -1.00
N GLY A 334 34.98 0.28 -1.61
CA GLY A 334 34.78 0.44 -3.06
C GLY A 334 35.42 -0.66 -3.92
N THR A 335 35.74 -1.82 -3.34
CA THR A 335 36.27 -2.95 -4.12
C THR A 335 35.19 -3.46 -5.08
N PRO A 336 35.47 -3.54 -6.41
CA PRO A 336 34.51 -4.05 -7.38
C PRO A 336 34.03 -5.47 -7.10
N ASP A 337 32.76 -5.76 -7.34
CA ASP A 337 32.15 -7.08 -7.10
C ASP A 337 32.82 -8.20 -7.86
N SER A 338 33.32 -7.92 -9.07
CA SER A 338 34.09 -8.90 -9.87
C SER A 338 35.33 -9.44 -9.14
N LEU A 339 35.91 -8.63 -8.23
CA LEU A 339 37.05 -9.04 -7.40
C LEU A 339 36.61 -9.69 -6.08
N LEU A 340 35.33 -9.62 -5.73
CA LEU A 340 34.77 -10.19 -4.51
C LEU A 340 33.99 -11.48 -4.77
N SER A 341 33.82 -11.90 -6.02
CA SER A 341 33.04 -13.11 -6.40
C SER A 341 33.53 -14.39 -5.70
N ASP A 342 34.84 -14.51 -5.52
CA ASP A 342 35.47 -15.67 -4.91
C ASP A 342 35.81 -15.49 -3.42
N HIS A 343 35.26 -14.45 -2.80
CA HIS A 343 35.53 -14.18 -1.39
C HIS A 343 35.02 -15.32 -0.50
N PRO A 344 35.81 -15.78 0.52
CA PRO A 344 35.44 -16.90 1.39
C PRO A 344 34.08 -16.76 2.07
N PHE A 345 33.64 -15.53 2.31
CA PHE A 345 32.31 -15.22 2.88
C PHE A 345 31.18 -15.88 2.10
N HIS A 346 31.21 -15.89 0.76
CA HIS A 346 30.16 -16.51 -0.05
C HIS A 346 30.09 -18.03 0.12
N ALA A 347 31.24 -18.69 0.29
CA ALA A 347 31.26 -20.13 0.55
C ALA A 347 30.72 -20.45 1.96
N LEU A 348 31.13 -19.66 2.95
CA LEU A 348 30.65 -19.81 4.33
C LEU A 348 29.14 -19.58 4.43
N ILE A 349 28.60 -18.54 3.77
CA ILE A 349 27.15 -18.30 3.73
C ILE A 349 26.43 -19.51 3.12
N ARG A 350 26.86 -20.00 1.96
CA ARG A 350 26.22 -21.18 1.34
C ARG A 350 26.23 -22.41 2.24
N GLN A 351 27.31 -22.62 2.98
CA GLN A 351 27.45 -23.77 3.88
C GLN A 351 26.61 -23.62 5.15
N MET A 352 26.76 -22.49 5.84
CA MET A 352 26.19 -22.30 7.17
C MET A 352 24.68 -21.93 7.11
N PHE A 353 24.20 -21.44 5.97
CA PHE A 353 22.79 -21.17 5.71
C PHE A 353 22.14 -22.18 4.75
N ALA A 354 22.71 -23.38 4.65
CA ALA A 354 22.06 -24.47 3.92
C ALA A 354 20.79 -24.94 4.63
N ASN A 355 19.86 -25.51 3.87
CA ASN A 355 18.62 -26.04 4.45
C ASN A 355 18.92 -27.04 5.57
N GLY A 356 18.21 -26.93 6.68
CA GLY A 356 18.38 -27.80 7.85
C GLY A 356 19.45 -27.34 8.87
N THR A 357 20.27 -26.34 8.54
CA THR A 357 21.22 -25.77 9.50
C THR A 357 20.54 -24.92 10.57
N PRO A 358 21.14 -24.81 11.78
CA PRO A 358 20.61 -23.95 12.83
C PRO A 358 20.46 -22.50 12.40
N LEU A 359 21.42 -21.92 11.66
CA LEU A 359 21.35 -20.55 11.18
C LEU A 359 20.21 -20.35 10.19
N MET A 360 19.96 -21.31 9.29
CA MET A 360 18.80 -21.23 8.39
C MET A 360 17.48 -21.30 9.16
N GLN A 361 17.38 -22.09 10.21
CA GLN A 361 16.18 -22.11 11.06
C GLN A 361 15.94 -20.79 11.78
N ILE A 362 17.01 -20.15 12.29
CA ILE A 362 16.94 -18.84 12.92
C ILE A 362 16.46 -17.79 11.91
N ILE A 363 17.03 -17.78 10.70
CA ILE A 363 16.64 -16.85 9.63
C ILE A 363 15.17 -17.01 9.24
N LYS A 364 14.71 -18.27 9.11
CA LYS A 364 13.30 -18.55 8.80
C LYS A 364 12.34 -18.17 9.94
N SER A 365 12.84 -17.96 11.17
CA SER A 365 12.00 -17.63 12.33
C SER A 365 11.51 -16.19 12.40
N THR A 366 11.95 -15.30 11.52
CA THR A 366 11.68 -13.84 11.57
C THR A 366 12.22 -13.11 12.81
N GLU A 367 12.84 -13.80 13.75
CA GLU A 367 13.38 -13.23 14.98
C GLU A 367 14.53 -12.23 14.76
N PRO A 368 15.47 -12.45 13.83
CA PRO A 368 16.48 -11.44 13.51
C PRO A 368 15.87 -10.10 13.09
N ASN A 369 14.83 -10.13 12.26
CA ASN A 369 14.12 -8.91 11.85
C ASN A 369 13.49 -8.19 13.04
N GLU A 370 12.85 -8.93 13.94
CA GLU A 370 12.26 -8.35 15.14
C GLU A 370 13.31 -7.70 16.04
N ARG A 371 14.44 -8.35 16.28
CA ARG A 371 15.53 -7.80 17.09
C ARG A 371 16.14 -6.54 16.50
N ILE A 372 16.31 -6.50 15.19
CA ILE A 372 16.78 -5.32 14.47
C ILE A 372 15.75 -4.18 14.60
N LEU A 373 14.48 -4.49 14.41
CA LEU A 373 13.41 -3.53 14.56
C LEU A 373 13.38 -2.92 15.97
N LEU A 374 13.48 -3.75 17.01
CA LEU A 374 13.53 -3.30 18.40
C LEU A 374 14.71 -2.38 18.69
N LYS A 375 15.87 -2.60 18.05
CA LYS A 375 17.04 -1.71 18.15
C LYS A 375 16.84 -0.40 17.39
N ASN A 376 16.12 -0.41 16.28
CA ASN A 376 16.03 0.72 15.36
C ASN A 376 14.83 1.65 15.63
N ILE A 377 13.71 1.15 16.17
CA ILE A 377 12.55 2.00 16.50
C ILE A 377 12.92 3.22 17.37
N PRO A 378 13.75 3.09 18.43
CA PRO A 378 14.15 4.26 19.21
C PRO A 378 14.91 5.33 18.40
N ARG A 379 15.68 4.92 17.37
CA ARG A 379 16.45 5.83 16.50
C ARG A 379 15.56 6.77 15.67
N VAL A 380 14.31 6.38 15.41
CA VAL A 380 13.35 7.26 14.72
C VAL A 380 13.13 8.55 15.45
N ARG A 381 13.22 8.55 16.77
CA ARG A 381 13.03 9.74 17.62
C ARG A 381 14.09 10.82 17.33
N ASP A 382 15.29 10.40 16.94
CA ASP A 382 16.43 11.27 16.70
C ASP A 382 16.47 11.82 15.27
N LEU A 383 15.54 11.38 14.39
CA LEU A 383 15.45 11.86 13.04
C LEU A 383 14.90 13.29 13.00
N ASP A 384 15.42 14.08 12.06
CA ASP A 384 14.91 15.42 11.76
C ASP A 384 13.64 15.31 10.88
N LEU A 385 12.56 14.85 11.50
CA LEU A 385 11.23 14.65 10.91
C LEU A 385 10.16 15.19 11.86
N SER A 386 8.98 15.51 11.30
CA SER A 386 7.84 15.87 12.13
C SER A 386 7.40 14.70 13.03
N GLU A 387 6.76 15.00 14.15
CA GLU A 387 6.28 13.96 15.07
C GLU A 387 5.27 13.03 14.41
N GLU A 388 4.42 13.54 13.51
CA GLU A 388 3.46 12.75 12.74
C GLU A 388 4.16 11.72 11.85
N LEU A 389 5.25 12.11 11.19
CA LEU A 389 6.04 11.21 10.35
C LEU A 389 6.82 10.18 11.18
N LYS A 390 7.35 10.58 12.34
CA LYS A 390 7.98 9.64 13.27
C LYS A 390 6.99 8.58 13.75
N GLN A 391 5.79 9.01 14.15
CA GLN A 391 4.71 8.12 14.60
C GLN A 391 4.26 7.17 13.48
N LEU A 392 4.08 7.69 12.27
CA LEU A 392 3.73 6.88 11.10
C LEU A 392 4.80 5.83 10.82
N SER A 393 6.08 6.23 10.80
CA SER A 393 7.21 5.32 10.57
C SER A 393 7.26 4.17 11.57
N GLN A 394 7.10 4.48 12.87
CA GLN A 394 7.08 3.47 13.92
C GLN A 394 5.88 2.53 13.78
N ALA A 395 4.71 3.07 13.48
CA ALA A 395 3.49 2.29 13.28
C ALA A 395 3.60 1.35 12.07
N VAL A 396 4.08 1.85 10.93
CA VAL A 396 4.33 1.06 9.71
C VAL A 396 5.34 -0.05 9.98
N ALA A 397 6.43 0.25 10.69
CA ALA A 397 7.46 -0.75 10.99
C ALA A 397 6.91 -1.90 11.86
N ILE A 398 6.13 -1.60 12.90
CA ILE A 398 5.49 -2.62 13.76
C ILE A 398 4.44 -3.41 12.97
N TYR A 399 3.61 -2.73 12.17
CA TYR A 399 2.59 -3.39 11.37
C TYR A 399 3.19 -4.31 10.30
N SER A 400 4.24 -3.86 9.60
CA SER A 400 4.97 -4.67 8.63
C SER A 400 5.57 -5.93 9.25
N GLN A 401 6.08 -5.83 10.48
CA GLN A 401 6.60 -7.00 11.19
C GLN A 401 5.50 -8.01 11.51
N LEU A 402 4.30 -7.56 11.91
CA LEU A 402 3.13 -8.45 12.09
C LEU A 402 2.78 -9.20 10.80
N GLU A 403 2.75 -8.48 9.67
CA GLU A 403 2.46 -9.06 8.36
C GLU A 403 3.52 -10.06 7.90
N GLN A 404 4.79 -9.85 8.26
CA GLN A 404 5.86 -10.79 7.96
C GLN A 404 5.81 -12.04 8.85
N MET A 405 5.54 -11.86 10.12
CA MET A 405 5.45 -12.98 11.08
C MET A 405 4.19 -13.83 10.89
N HIS A 406 3.15 -13.30 10.27
CA HIS A 406 1.80 -13.90 10.30
C HIS A 406 1.45 -14.42 11.70
N GLY A 407 1.71 -13.62 12.69
CA GLY A 407 1.55 -13.99 14.10
C GLY A 407 1.22 -12.77 14.97
N PRO A 408 0.75 -12.99 16.20
CA PRO A 408 0.49 -11.90 17.14
C PRO A 408 1.79 -11.19 17.51
N LEU A 409 1.67 -9.95 18.01
CA LEU A 409 2.79 -9.22 18.59
C LEU A 409 3.48 -10.07 19.66
N SER A 410 4.81 -10.09 19.63
CA SER A 410 5.61 -10.56 20.75
C SER A 410 5.47 -9.63 21.97
N ASP A 411 5.82 -10.12 23.14
CA ASP A 411 5.82 -9.28 24.36
C ASP A 411 6.74 -8.07 24.22
N ALA A 412 7.88 -8.23 23.51
CA ALA A 412 8.83 -7.15 23.27
C ALA A 412 8.25 -6.07 22.36
N LEU A 413 7.64 -6.44 21.23
CA LEU A 413 6.97 -5.51 20.34
C LEU A 413 5.72 -4.88 20.99
N ARG A 414 5.01 -5.64 21.81
CA ARG A 414 3.89 -5.11 22.57
C ARG A 414 4.33 -4.02 23.54
N LYS A 415 5.42 -4.25 24.26
CA LYS A 415 6.02 -3.25 25.16
C LYS A 415 6.41 -1.99 24.39
N VAL A 416 7.08 -2.13 23.24
CA VAL A 416 7.43 -0.99 22.39
C VAL A 416 6.20 -0.23 21.93
N LEU A 417 5.15 -0.94 21.49
CA LEU A 417 3.88 -0.31 21.11
C LEU A 417 3.25 0.46 22.26
N ASP A 418 3.30 -0.08 23.48
CA ASP A 418 2.74 0.57 24.66
C ASP A 418 3.53 1.82 25.10
N GLU A 419 4.84 1.83 24.85
CA GLU A 419 5.74 2.96 25.13
C GLU A 419 5.77 4.02 23.99
N THR A 420 5.25 3.68 22.80
CA THR A 420 5.27 4.59 21.64
C THR A 420 4.02 5.44 21.62
N VAL A 421 4.21 6.76 21.55
CA VAL A 421 3.12 7.70 21.31
C VAL A 421 2.74 7.65 19.83
N MET A 422 1.51 7.28 19.54
CA MET A 422 0.99 7.27 18.18
C MET A 422 -0.54 7.52 18.16
N PRO A 423 -1.09 7.97 17.03
CA PRO A 423 -2.53 8.15 16.88
C PRO A 423 -3.32 6.88 17.22
N PRO A 424 -4.50 7.01 17.87
CA PRO A 424 -5.34 5.88 18.25
C PRO A 424 -5.64 4.95 17.06
N TYR A 425 -5.92 5.50 15.89
CA TYR A 425 -6.21 4.70 14.70
C TYR A 425 -5.07 3.72 14.36
N TYR A 426 -3.81 4.16 14.39
CA TYR A 426 -2.68 3.27 14.09
C TYR A 426 -2.53 2.18 15.15
N ARG A 427 -2.63 2.58 16.41
CA ARG A 427 -2.55 1.65 17.54
C ARG A 427 -3.64 0.57 17.46
N ASP A 428 -4.88 0.99 17.24
CA ASP A 428 -6.03 0.08 17.18
C ASP A 428 -5.92 -0.88 15.99
N ARG A 429 -5.47 -0.40 14.83
CA ARG A 429 -5.21 -1.24 13.65
C ARG A 429 -4.15 -2.30 13.93
N ILE A 430 -3.02 -1.93 14.55
CA ILE A 430 -1.97 -2.88 14.95
C ILE A 430 -2.52 -3.93 15.92
N LEU A 431 -3.27 -3.51 16.93
CA LEU A 431 -3.86 -4.42 17.93
C LEU A 431 -4.92 -5.34 17.33
N MET A 432 -5.79 -4.83 16.47
CA MET A 432 -6.79 -5.63 15.75
C MET A 432 -6.10 -6.68 14.87
N ARG A 433 -5.05 -6.31 14.14
CA ARG A 433 -4.32 -7.23 13.29
C ARG A 433 -3.58 -8.30 14.09
N SER A 434 -2.95 -7.90 15.21
CA SER A 434 -2.33 -8.84 16.16
C SER A 434 -3.33 -9.85 16.71
N LYS A 435 -4.51 -9.38 17.11
CA LYS A 435 -5.60 -10.26 17.58
C LYS A 435 -6.07 -11.21 16.47
N TYR A 436 -6.25 -10.70 15.26
CA TYR A 436 -6.63 -11.52 14.11
C TYR A 436 -5.66 -12.69 13.90
N PHE A 437 -4.35 -12.44 13.92
CA PHE A 437 -3.35 -13.50 13.80
C PHE A 437 -3.35 -14.47 14.99
N ALA A 438 -3.63 -14.00 16.21
CA ALA A 438 -3.80 -14.87 17.37
C ALA A 438 -5.00 -15.81 17.20
N ASP A 439 -6.13 -15.27 16.75
CA ASP A 439 -7.36 -16.05 16.51
C ASP A 439 -7.15 -17.06 15.36
N LEU A 440 -6.42 -16.67 14.33
CA LEU A 440 -6.06 -17.53 13.20
C LEU A 440 -5.18 -18.69 13.66
N ALA A 441 -4.13 -18.43 14.44
CA ALA A 441 -3.25 -19.45 15.00
C ALA A 441 -4.01 -20.45 15.90
N ALA A 442 -5.02 -19.97 16.64
CA ALA A 442 -5.89 -20.84 17.46
C ALA A 442 -6.78 -21.76 16.59
N LYS A 443 -7.23 -21.30 15.43
CA LYS A 443 -7.98 -22.11 14.46
C LYS A 443 -7.11 -23.20 13.83
N MET A 444 -5.87 -22.87 13.48
CA MET A 444 -4.92 -23.80 12.84
C MET A 444 -4.57 -25.00 13.70
N LYS A 445 -4.52 -24.85 15.03
CA LYS A 445 -4.29 -25.97 15.95
C LYS A 445 -5.35 -27.08 15.86
N ARG A 446 -6.46 -26.86 15.13
CA ARG A 446 -7.57 -27.81 14.96
C ARG A 446 -7.49 -28.67 13.70
N GLY A 447 -6.44 -28.55 12.90
CA GLY A 447 -6.09 -29.42 11.77
C GLY A 447 -6.36 -28.84 10.39
N ASN A 448 -5.34 -28.85 9.53
CA ASN A 448 -5.46 -28.68 8.08
C ASN A 448 -4.69 -29.80 7.38
N GLY A 449 -5.42 -30.78 6.84
CA GLY A 449 -4.83 -31.87 6.06
C GLY A 449 -4.35 -31.49 4.65
N CYS A 450 -4.26 -30.18 4.35
CA CYS A 450 -3.85 -29.68 3.03
C CYS A 450 -2.36 -29.33 2.92
N LEU A 451 -1.62 -29.35 4.04
CA LEU A 451 -0.18 -29.06 4.04
C LEU A 451 0.61 -30.30 3.67
N MET A 452 1.37 -30.23 2.60
CA MET A 452 2.32 -31.28 2.23
C MET A 452 3.70 -30.93 2.79
N PRO A 453 4.32 -31.79 3.61
CA PRO A 453 5.64 -31.56 4.18
C PRO A 453 6.72 -31.60 3.09
N ASN A 454 7.81 -30.86 3.30
CA ASN A 454 8.92 -30.78 2.35
C ASN A 454 9.96 -31.89 2.54
N GLU A 455 9.90 -32.68 3.62
CA GLU A 455 10.88 -33.70 3.94
C GLU A 455 11.08 -34.71 2.79
N PRO A 456 10.05 -35.19 2.08
CA PRO A 456 10.23 -36.10 0.95
C PRO A 456 11.01 -35.49 -0.22
N LEU A 457 11.12 -34.15 -0.28
CA LEU A 457 11.80 -33.41 -1.34
C LEU A 457 13.24 -33.05 -0.98
N ALA A 458 13.68 -33.30 0.28
CA ALA A 458 14.94 -32.82 0.81
C ALA A 458 16.18 -33.36 0.06
N ASP A 459 16.08 -34.59 -0.46
CA ASP A 459 17.16 -35.26 -1.18
C ASP A 459 17.18 -34.95 -2.70
N LEU A 460 16.10 -34.33 -3.24
CA LEU A 460 16.01 -33.98 -4.65
C LEU A 460 16.73 -32.65 -4.89
N LYS A 461 17.63 -32.63 -5.88
CA LYS A 461 18.44 -31.45 -6.20
C LYS A 461 18.05 -30.79 -7.52
N ASP A 462 17.38 -31.53 -8.39
CA ASP A 462 16.95 -31.04 -9.70
C ASP A 462 15.50 -30.55 -9.64
N GLY A 463 15.27 -29.34 -10.14
CA GLY A 463 13.93 -28.73 -10.12
C GLY A 463 12.89 -29.51 -10.93
N LYS A 464 13.32 -30.22 -11.98
CA LYS A 464 12.42 -31.07 -12.77
C LYS A 464 12.01 -32.30 -11.98
N GLU A 465 12.94 -32.94 -11.29
CA GLU A 465 12.65 -34.10 -10.43
C GLU A 465 11.67 -33.73 -9.31
N ILE A 466 11.88 -32.56 -8.70
CA ILE A 466 10.97 -32.02 -7.68
C ILE A 466 9.58 -31.82 -8.26
N MET A 467 9.46 -31.19 -9.42
CA MET A 467 8.16 -30.95 -10.06
C MET A 467 7.49 -32.24 -10.51
N ASP A 468 8.25 -33.19 -11.07
CA ASP A 468 7.73 -34.49 -11.47
C ASP A 468 7.17 -35.24 -10.24
N TRP A 469 7.86 -35.19 -9.10
CA TRP A 469 7.39 -35.79 -7.84
C TRP A 469 6.12 -35.11 -7.30
N ILE A 470 6.07 -33.77 -7.30
CA ILE A 470 4.89 -33.01 -6.85
C ILE A 470 3.66 -33.30 -7.71
N LEU A 471 3.85 -33.44 -9.03
CA LEU A 471 2.75 -33.59 -9.99
C LEU A 471 2.30 -35.05 -10.17
N GLU A 472 3.10 -36.02 -9.78
CA GLU A 472 2.80 -37.45 -9.95
C GLU A 472 1.40 -37.88 -9.45
N PRO A 473 0.95 -37.45 -8.23
CA PRO A 473 -0.37 -37.82 -7.71
C PRO A 473 -1.55 -37.25 -8.51
N TYR A 474 -1.29 -36.27 -9.38
CA TYR A 474 -2.32 -35.52 -10.11
C TYR A 474 -2.35 -35.81 -11.59
N ARG A 475 -1.71 -36.88 -12.05
CA ARG A 475 -1.73 -37.31 -13.47
C ARG A 475 -3.16 -37.51 -13.95
N GLY A 476 -3.44 -36.94 -15.14
CA GLY A 476 -4.78 -36.96 -15.72
C GLY A 476 -5.73 -35.88 -15.21
N ARG A 477 -5.29 -34.99 -14.36
CA ARG A 477 -6.04 -33.81 -13.89
C ARG A 477 -5.45 -32.54 -14.46
N ILE A 478 -6.29 -31.50 -14.52
CA ILE A 478 -5.81 -30.13 -14.76
C ILE A 478 -5.23 -29.62 -13.44
N VAL A 479 -3.97 -29.22 -13.45
CA VAL A 479 -3.33 -28.64 -12.28
C VAL A 479 -3.14 -27.14 -12.50
N TYR A 480 -3.73 -26.34 -11.61
CA TYR A 480 -3.45 -24.91 -11.49
C TYR A 480 -2.35 -24.74 -10.45
N LEU A 481 -1.18 -24.28 -10.90
CA LEU A 481 -0.01 -24.10 -10.07
C LEU A 481 0.19 -22.62 -9.78
N ASP A 482 0.23 -22.24 -8.51
CA ASP A 482 0.57 -20.89 -8.04
C ASP A 482 1.85 -20.93 -7.20
N ILE A 483 2.86 -20.16 -7.60
CA ILE A 483 4.13 -20.03 -6.88
C ILE A 483 4.13 -18.67 -6.20
N TRP A 484 4.17 -18.69 -4.89
CA TRP A 484 4.04 -17.51 -4.06
C TRP A 484 4.96 -17.50 -2.83
N GLY A 485 4.86 -16.49 -1.99
CA GLY A 485 5.55 -16.41 -0.70
C GLY A 485 4.80 -15.51 0.26
N THR A 486 4.93 -15.74 1.56
CA THR A 486 4.29 -14.92 2.61
C THR A 486 4.82 -13.48 2.63
N TRP A 487 5.98 -13.27 2.06
CA TRP A 487 6.62 -11.97 1.82
C TRP A 487 6.16 -11.30 0.52
N CYS A 488 5.56 -12.05 -0.41
CA CYS A 488 5.15 -11.57 -1.73
C CYS A 488 3.79 -10.85 -1.64
N VAL A 489 3.81 -9.55 -1.55
CA VAL A 489 2.61 -8.74 -1.37
C VAL A 489 1.66 -8.82 -2.57
N PRO A 490 2.11 -8.70 -3.87
CA PRO A 490 1.21 -8.90 -5.00
C PRO A 490 0.60 -10.30 -5.03
N CYS A 491 1.33 -11.32 -4.60
CA CYS A 491 0.78 -12.67 -4.51
C CYS A 491 -0.36 -12.73 -3.49
N LYS A 492 -0.16 -12.13 -2.31
CA LYS A 492 -1.19 -12.08 -1.25
C LYS A 492 -2.45 -11.34 -1.71
N ALA A 493 -2.29 -10.24 -2.44
CA ALA A 493 -3.41 -9.52 -3.04
C ALA A 493 -4.17 -10.39 -4.04
N ASN A 494 -3.45 -11.11 -4.92
CA ASN A 494 -4.04 -12.04 -5.88
C ASN A 494 -4.83 -13.16 -5.18
N LEU A 495 -4.22 -13.80 -4.16
CA LEU A 495 -4.89 -14.83 -3.36
C LEU A 495 -6.19 -14.32 -2.73
N LYS A 496 -6.17 -13.12 -2.18
CA LYS A 496 -7.33 -12.50 -1.54
C LYS A 496 -8.46 -12.16 -2.52
N GLN A 497 -8.11 -11.62 -3.69
CA GLN A 497 -9.10 -11.05 -4.62
C GLN A 497 -9.62 -12.06 -5.64
N PHE A 498 -8.76 -12.96 -6.14
CA PHE A 498 -9.09 -13.77 -7.31
C PHE A 498 -9.20 -15.28 -7.03
N THR A 499 -8.46 -15.77 -6.04
CA THR A 499 -8.37 -17.22 -5.80
C THR A 499 -9.72 -17.82 -5.43
N LYS A 500 -10.40 -17.24 -4.45
CA LYS A 500 -11.70 -17.76 -3.98
C LYS A 500 -12.80 -17.71 -5.05
N PRO A 501 -12.99 -16.59 -5.79
CA PRO A 501 -13.89 -16.55 -6.95
C PRO A 501 -13.51 -17.55 -8.05
N LEU A 502 -12.21 -17.75 -8.31
CA LEU A 502 -11.75 -18.73 -9.30
C LEU A 502 -12.09 -20.15 -8.89
N HIS A 503 -11.85 -20.54 -7.63
CA HIS A 503 -12.23 -21.85 -7.10
C HIS A 503 -13.73 -22.11 -7.24
N GLN A 504 -14.55 -21.12 -6.92
CA GLN A 504 -16.02 -21.22 -7.07
C GLN A 504 -16.42 -21.39 -8.53
N LYS A 505 -15.82 -20.65 -9.44
CA LYS A 505 -16.11 -20.68 -10.88
C LYS A 505 -15.72 -22.01 -11.52
N LEU A 506 -14.65 -22.65 -11.06
CA LEU A 506 -14.09 -23.87 -11.62
C LEU A 506 -14.42 -25.13 -10.79
N ARG A 507 -15.27 -25.03 -9.77
CA ARG A 507 -15.57 -26.13 -8.83
C ARG A 507 -16.09 -27.41 -9.46
N ASP A 508 -16.79 -27.30 -10.61
CA ASP A 508 -17.38 -28.43 -11.32
C ASP A 508 -16.42 -29.04 -12.37
N LEU A 509 -15.20 -28.52 -12.48
CA LEU A 509 -14.16 -29.03 -13.36
C LEU A 509 -13.13 -29.86 -12.59
N PRO A 510 -12.46 -30.84 -13.24
CA PRO A 510 -11.44 -31.66 -12.60
C PRO A 510 -10.11 -30.88 -12.42
N VAL A 511 -10.18 -29.73 -11.78
CA VAL A 511 -9.03 -28.86 -11.49
C VAL A 511 -8.52 -29.14 -10.08
N THR A 512 -7.22 -29.30 -9.96
CA THR A 512 -6.50 -29.34 -8.68
C THR A 512 -5.67 -28.08 -8.54
N TYR A 513 -5.75 -27.42 -7.38
CA TYR A 513 -4.98 -26.22 -7.07
C TYR A 513 -3.78 -26.61 -6.22
N LEU A 514 -2.59 -26.23 -6.66
CA LEU A 514 -1.34 -26.42 -5.93
C LEU A 514 -0.69 -25.05 -5.66
N TYR A 515 -0.41 -24.78 -4.40
CA TYR A 515 0.21 -23.55 -3.94
C TYR A 515 1.61 -23.85 -3.42
N LEU A 516 2.63 -23.48 -4.19
CA LEU A 516 4.03 -23.66 -3.80
C LEU A 516 4.54 -22.40 -3.10
N CYS A 517 4.72 -22.48 -1.79
CA CYS A 517 5.22 -21.35 -1.00
C CYS A 517 6.75 -21.35 -0.96
N ASN A 518 7.36 -20.23 -1.34
CA ASN A 518 8.80 -20.06 -1.43
C ASN A 518 9.32 -19.12 -0.33
N ASN A 519 10.51 -19.42 0.22
CA ASN A 519 11.23 -18.57 1.19
C ASN A 519 10.36 -18.01 2.33
N SER A 520 9.54 -18.86 2.91
CA SER A 520 8.64 -18.53 4.00
C SER A 520 8.87 -19.44 5.19
N SER A 521 8.68 -18.95 6.41
CA SER A 521 8.69 -19.84 7.58
C SER A 521 7.46 -20.73 7.59
N ASP A 522 7.58 -21.95 8.11
CA ASP A 522 6.46 -22.90 8.18
C ASP A 522 5.26 -22.31 8.93
N LYS A 523 5.53 -21.53 9.98
CA LYS A 523 4.48 -20.83 10.76
C LYS A 523 3.77 -19.78 9.91
N ALA A 524 4.50 -18.93 9.21
CA ALA A 524 3.92 -17.88 8.35
C ALA A 524 3.15 -18.50 7.17
N TRP A 525 3.73 -19.54 6.56
CA TRP A 525 3.08 -20.30 5.48
C TRP A 525 1.76 -20.92 5.93
N ALA A 526 1.77 -21.69 7.01
CA ALA A 526 0.58 -22.32 7.55
C ALA A 526 -0.50 -21.28 7.95
N SER A 527 -0.09 -20.16 8.57
CA SER A 527 -0.99 -19.06 8.91
C SER A 527 -1.65 -18.45 7.66
N ALA A 528 -0.87 -18.20 6.62
CA ALA A 528 -1.36 -17.62 5.38
C ALA A 528 -2.32 -18.56 4.63
N ILE A 529 -2.07 -19.89 4.61
CA ILE A 529 -3.02 -20.86 4.05
C ILE A 529 -4.38 -20.75 4.75
N ALA A 530 -4.39 -20.64 6.09
CA ALA A 530 -5.63 -20.49 6.85
C ALA A 530 -6.30 -19.12 6.61
N GLU A 531 -5.50 -18.06 6.40
CA GLU A 531 -6.00 -16.71 6.12
C GLU A 531 -6.68 -16.64 4.75
N TYR A 532 -6.08 -17.22 3.72
CA TYR A 532 -6.59 -17.16 2.36
C TYR A 532 -7.50 -18.35 1.98
N GLU A 533 -7.71 -19.28 2.93
CA GLU A 533 -8.57 -20.47 2.73
C GLU A 533 -8.12 -21.31 1.52
N LEU A 534 -6.80 -21.53 1.39
CA LEU A 534 -6.18 -22.30 0.30
C LEU A 534 -6.30 -23.80 0.50
#